data_c41adae4e538f13f2eddcf6a636251d0
#
_entry.id   c41adae4e538f13f2eddcf6a636251d0
#
_cell.length_a   1.000
_cell.length_b   1.000
_cell.length_c   1.000
_cell.angle_alpha   90.00
_cell.angle_beta   90.00
_cell.angle_gamma   90.00
#
_symmetry.space_group_name_H-M   'P 1'
#
loop_
_entity.id
_entity.type
_entity.pdbx_description
1 polymer ?
#
loop_
_entity_poly.entity_id
_entity_poly.type
_entity_poly.pdbx_seq_one_letter_code
_entity_poly.pdbx_strand_id
1 'polypeptide(L)'
;MIPTEEFLIAAIARLIAEPSAPPARHVAVGAASAIPAAACWLRVMQGAEMRLSLLHRRTGNPFSEGSRELFDLAGQGRIDLFFLGGGQIDGEANLNLIGAGAWPGTATRFPGSFGSAFMYMACPRTILFREEHSPRVLVPKVAHISAPGISAPGVWRRGHAQALVTGKCVFRFDPSRARFALESVHPGESVESIRANTGFAFDVGDQVHETAPPTEAERALLRGPVADRMLETYPEFCARVFGRTTKDHAA
;
A
#
# COMPACT_ATOMS: atom_id res chain seq x y z
N MET A 1 -2.06 -3.51 24.43
CA MET A 1 -2.73 -3.01 23.18
C MET A 1 -1.77 -3.20 22.02
N ILE A 2 -2.25 -3.66 20.87
CA ILE A 2 -1.43 -3.83 19.67
C ILE A 2 -1.33 -2.47 18.97
N PRO A 3 -0.14 -1.97 18.64
CA PRO A 3 0.02 -0.73 17.86
C PRO A 3 -0.67 -0.85 16.51
N THR A 4 -1.30 0.23 16.06
CA THR A 4 -2.00 0.29 14.77
C THR A 4 -1.08 -0.10 13.62
N GLU A 5 0.17 0.33 13.64
CA GLU A 5 1.14 0.03 12.60
C GLU A 5 1.48 -1.47 12.52
N GLU A 6 1.69 -2.15 13.65
CA GLU A 6 1.92 -3.61 13.66
C GLU A 6 0.72 -4.36 13.07
N PHE A 7 -0.48 -3.87 13.36
CA PHE A 7 -1.72 -4.42 12.84
C PHE A 7 -1.81 -4.25 11.31
N LEU A 8 -1.58 -3.04 10.80
CA LEU A 8 -1.60 -2.75 9.35
C LEU A 8 -0.51 -3.52 8.60
N ILE A 9 0.67 -3.67 9.18
CA ILE A 9 1.76 -4.47 8.61
C ILE A 9 1.32 -5.92 8.41
N ALA A 10 0.70 -6.53 9.44
CA ALA A 10 0.23 -7.92 9.36
C ALA A 10 -0.91 -8.09 8.34
N ALA A 11 -1.84 -7.15 8.28
CA ALA A 11 -2.93 -7.15 7.28
C ALA A 11 -2.37 -7.10 5.85
N ILE A 12 -1.42 -6.19 5.58
CA ILE A 12 -0.76 -6.09 4.27
C ILE A 12 0.06 -7.35 3.96
N ALA A 13 0.76 -7.93 4.94
CA ALA A 13 1.54 -9.16 4.74
C ALA A 13 0.65 -10.33 4.29
N ARG A 14 -0.57 -10.43 4.82
CA ARG A 14 -1.55 -11.44 4.38
C ARG A 14 -2.03 -11.21 2.94
N LEU A 15 -2.27 -9.96 2.55
CA LEU A 15 -2.59 -9.62 1.16
C LEU A 15 -1.46 -9.97 0.19
N ILE A 16 -0.20 -9.76 0.58
CA ILE A 16 0.96 -10.18 -0.22
C ILE A 16 0.95 -11.70 -0.43
N ALA A 17 0.66 -12.45 0.64
CA ALA A 17 0.68 -13.92 0.69
C ALA A 17 -0.55 -14.59 0.09
N GLU A 18 -1.53 -13.85 -0.39
CA GLU A 18 -2.82 -14.37 -0.85
C GLU A 18 -2.65 -15.49 -1.90
N PRO A 19 -3.12 -16.73 -1.64
CA PRO A 19 -2.89 -17.86 -2.54
C PRO A 19 -3.59 -17.73 -3.89
N SER A 20 -4.69 -17.00 -3.95
CA SER A 20 -5.46 -16.75 -5.18
C SER A 20 -4.81 -15.71 -6.10
N ALA A 21 -3.84 -14.95 -5.59
CA ALA A 21 -3.14 -13.93 -6.36
C ALA A 21 -1.83 -14.47 -6.96
N PRO A 22 -1.35 -13.92 -8.09
CA PRO A 22 -0.03 -14.28 -8.64
C PRO A 22 1.09 -14.08 -7.61
N PRO A 23 2.11 -14.96 -7.56
CA PRO A 23 3.21 -14.84 -6.61
C PRO A 23 3.92 -13.48 -6.71
N ALA A 24 4.19 -12.86 -5.57
CA ALA A 24 4.96 -11.62 -5.48
C ALA A 24 6.47 -11.91 -5.37
N ARG A 25 7.11 -12.32 -6.45
CA ARG A 25 8.55 -12.65 -6.49
C ARG A 25 9.44 -11.41 -6.46
N HIS A 26 8.99 -10.32 -7.07
CA HIS A 26 9.68 -9.04 -7.03
C HIS A 26 8.69 -7.93 -6.65
N VAL A 27 8.95 -7.30 -5.53
CA VAL A 27 8.09 -6.24 -4.96
C VAL A 27 8.87 -4.93 -4.92
N ALA A 28 8.27 -3.87 -5.44
CA ALA A 28 8.81 -2.52 -5.32
C ALA A 28 8.00 -1.70 -4.30
N VAL A 29 8.70 -0.97 -3.45
CA VAL A 29 8.11 -0.17 -2.36
C VAL A 29 8.60 1.27 -2.48
N GLY A 30 7.65 2.21 -2.52
CA GLY A 30 7.92 3.64 -2.61
C GLY A 30 8.69 4.19 -1.40
N ALA A 31 9.31 5.36 -1.58
CA ALA A 31 10.24 5.93 -0.59
C ALA A 31 9.60 6.20 0.79
N ALA A 32 8.38 6.73 0.82
CA ALA A 32 7.69 7.08 2.07
C ALA A 32 6.70 5.98 2.54
N SER A 33 7.07 4.69 2.40
CA SER A 33 6.15 3.56 2.59
C SER A 33 6.66 2.57 3.64
N ALA A 34 6.92 3.03 4.87
CA ALA A 34 7.49 2.21 5.93
C ALA A 34 6.60 1.00 6.30
N ILE A 35 5.28 1.16 6.43
CA ILE A 35 4.35 0.07 6.74
C ILE A 35 4.35 -1.00 5.64
N PRO A 36 4.18 -0.69 4.33
CA PRO A 36 4.36 -1.65 3.26
C PRO A 36 5.75 -2.33 3.23
N ALA A 37 6.83 -1.58 3.48
CA ALA A 37 8.18 -2.14 3.55
C ALA A 37 8.32 -3.17 4.68
N ALA A 38 7.81 -2.85 5.87
CA ALA A 38 7.81 -3.78 7.00
C ALA A 38 6.97 -5.03 6.73
N ALA A 39 5.83 -4.90 6.03
CA ALA A 39 5.01 -6.04 5.62
C ALA A 39 5.77 -6.97 4.65
N CYS A 40 6.51 -6.40 3.70
CA CYS A 40 7.38 -7.17 2.81
C CYS A 40 8.49 -7.90 3.59
N TRP A 41 9.17 -7.22 4.50
CA TRP A 41 10.19 -7.86 5.33
C TRP A 41 9.60 -8.95 6.23
N LEU A 42 8.40 -8.73 6.79
CA LEU A 42 7.70 -9.77 7.55
C LEU A 42 7.51 -11.04 6.69
N ARG A 43 7.08 -10.90 5.44
CA ARG A 43 6.93 -12.03 4.52
C ARG A 43 8.26 -12.74 4.23
N VAL A 44 9.34 -12.00 4.03
CA VAL A 44 10.69 -12.57 3.86
C VAL A 44 11.11 -13.34 5.12
N MET A 45 10.88 -12.80 6.32
CA MET A 45 11.20 -13.48 7.58
C MET A 45 10.32 -14.72 7.84
N GLN A 46 9.15 -14.78 7.22
CA GLN A 46 8.28 -15.96 7.21
C GLN A 46 8.65 -17.00 6.12
N GLY A 47 9.76 -16.78 5.40
CA GLY A 47 10.27 -17.71 4.40
C GLY A 47 9.79 -17.46 2.96
N ALA A 48 9.17 -16.31 2.66
CA ALA A 48 8.83 -15.98 1.28
C ALA A 48 10.08 -15.70 0.44
N GLU A 49 10.22 -16.37 -0.69
CA GLU A 49 11.25 -16.10 -1.70
C GLU A 49 10.88 -14.86 -2.50
N MET A 50 11.29 -13.69 -2.00
CA MET A 50 10.87 -12.40 -2.54
C MET A 50 12.03 -11.43 -2.64
N ARG A 51 12.24 -10.85 -3.82
CA ARG A 51 13.16 -9.74 -4.03
C ARG A 51 12.47 -8.43 -3.66
N LEU A 52 13.11 -7.60 -2.83
CA LEU A 52 12.59 -6.30 -2.44
C LEU A 52 13.42 -5.17 -3.05
N SER A 53 12.75 -4.27 -3.76
CA SER A 53 13.31 -2.99 -4.22
C SER A 53 12.70 -1.86 -3.39
N LEU A 54 13.39 -1.49 -2.31
CA LEU A 54 13.01 -0.35 -1.46
C LEU A 54 13.62 0.92 -2.03
N LEU A 55 12.79 1.81 -2.60
CA LEU A 55 13.26 3.00 -3.32
C LEU A 55 13.94 4.05 -2.43
N HIS A 56 13.73 3.99 -1.12
CA HIS A 56 14.39 4.87 -0.14
C HIS A 56 15.71 4.33 0.39
N ARG A 57 16.04 3.08 0.10
CA ARG A 57 17.23 2.43 0.60
C ARG A 57 18.49 3.03 -0.04
N ARG A 58 19.47 3.41 0.78
CA ARG A 58 20.74 4.00 0.32
C ARG A 58 21.79 2.93 0.06
N THR A 59 21.95 1.98 0.98
CA THR A 59 22.93 0.89 0.87
C THR A 59 22.27 -0.34 0.24
N GLY A 60 22.90 -0.90 -0.80
CA GLY A 60 22.37 -2.07 -1.52
C GLY A 60 21.08 -1.79 -2.29
N ASN A 61 20.87 -0.53 -2.71
CA ASN A 61 19.82 -0.21 -3.69
C ASN A 61 20.16 -0.93 -4.99
N PRO A 62 19.25 -1.75 -5.56
CA PRO A 62 19.53 -2.49 -6.79
C PRO A 62 19.60 -1.61 -8.04
N PHE A 63 19.19 -0.34 -7.94
CA PHE A 63 19.15 0.58 -9.07
C PHE A 63 20.36 1.50 -9.07
N SER A 64 21.16 1.45 -10.14
CA SER A 64 22.30 2.32 -10.37
C SER A 64 21.91 3.63 -11.05
N GLU A 65 20.87 3.59 -11.88
CA GLU A 65 20.31 4.74 -12.61
C GLU A 65 18.91 5.15 -12.12
N GLY A 66 18.61 4.82 -10.89
CA GLY A 66 17.42 5.24 -10.17
C GLY A 66 16.11 4.74 -10.79
N SER A 67 15.20 5.67 -11.02
CA SER A 67 13.82 5.36 -11.44
C SER A 67 13.71 4.78 -12.84
N ARG A 68 14.66 5.03 -13.74
CA ARG A 68 14.63 4.46 -15.10
C ARG A 68 14.62 2.94 -15.05
N GLU A 69 15.52 2.35 -14.29
CA GLU A 69 15.59 0.88 -14.13
C GLU A 69 14.33 0.30 -13.51
N LEU A 70 13.72 1.00 -12.54
CA LEU A 70 12.44 0.60 -11.98
C LEU A 70 11.35 0.54 -13.04
N PHE A 71 11.24 1.58 -13.89
CA PHE A 71 10.24 1.64 -14.95
C PHE A 71 10.52 0.61 -16.05
N ASP A 72 11.77 0.42 -16.42
CA ASP A 72 12.17 -0.62 -17.38
C ASP A 72 11.78 -2.02 -16.88
N LEU A 73 12.05 -2.33 -15.60
CA LEU A 73 11.65 -3.59 -14.99
C LEU A 73 10.13 -3.77 -14.94
N ALA A 74 9.39 -2.70 -14.61
CA ALA A 74 7.93 -2.74 -14.59
C ALA A 74 7.37 -2.96 -16.01
N GLY A 75 7.87 -2.21 -17.02
CA GLY A 75 7.47 -2.35 -18.42
C GLY A 75 7.79 -3.72 -19.00
N GLN A 76 8.91 -4.34 -18.58
CA GLN A 76 9.28 -5.71 -18.92
C GLN A 76 8.50 -6.78 -18.16
N GLY A 77 7.62 -6.36 -17.24
CA GLY A 77 6.83 -7.27 -16.43
C GLY A 77 7.61 -8.01 -15.34
N ARG A 78 8.70 -7.43 -14.86
CA ARG A 78 9.59 -8.00 -13.85
C ARG A 78 9.35 -7.46 -12.44
N ILE A 79 8.32 -6.63 -12.25
CA ILE A 79 7.77 -6.22 -10.95
C ILE A 79 6.40 -6.86 -10.80
N ASP A 80 6.19 -7.68 -9.78
CA ASP A 80 4.95 -8.41 -9.58
C ASP A 80 3.95 -7.66 -8.71
N LEU A 81 4.45 -6.90 -7.74
CA LEU A 81 3.64 -6.15 -6.80
C LEU A 81 4.23 -4.76 -6.56
N PHE A 82 3.37 -3.77 -6.53
CA PHE A 82 3.70 -2.38 -6.18
C PHE A 82 2.74 -1.85 -5.12
N PHE A 83 3.21 -0.91 -4.29
CA PHE A 83 2.38 -0.20 -3.34
C PHE A 83 2.18 1.24 -3.78
N LEU A 84 0.95 1.73 -3.66
CA LEU A 84 0.60 3.06 -4.10
C LEU A 84 -0.39 3.70 -3.12
N GLY A 85 -0.19 4.98 -2.85
CA GLY A 85 -1.11 5.79 -2.08
C GLY A 85 -1.42 7.08 -2.82
N GLY A 86 -2.42 7.82 -2.34
CA GLY A 86 -2.82 9.10 -2.91
C GLY A 86 -3.20 10.10 -1.84
N GLY A 87 -3.21 11.38 -2.21
CA GLY A 87 -3.82 12.43 -1.39
C GLY A 87 -5.35 12.33 -1.41
N GLN A 88 -5.90 11.80 -2.51
CA GLN A 88 -7.30 11.39 -2.65
C GLN A 88 -7.40 10.07 -3.40
N ILE A 89 -8.41 9.28 -3.06
CA ILE A 89 -8.77 7.99 -3.68
C ILE A 89 -10.29 7.98 -3.86
N ASP A 90 -10.78 7.57 -5.01
CA ASP A 90 -12.23 7.41 -5.27
C ASP A 90 -12.66 5.95 -5.44
N GLY A 91 -13.97 5.74 -5.64
CA GLY A 91 -14.57 4.41 -5.71
C GLY A 91 -14.16 3.58 -6.93
N GLU A 92 -13.61 4.19 -7.96
CA GLU A 92 -13.05 3.52 -9.14
C GLU A 92 -11.55 3.23 -8.99
N ALA A 93 -11.01 3.40 -7.78
CA ALA A 93 -9.60 3.27 -7.45
C ALA A 93 -8.69 4.26 -8.20
N ASN A 94 -9.25 5.40 -8.65
CA ASN A 94 -8.43 6.49 -9.16
C ASN A 94 -7.69 7.18 -8.01
N LEU A 95 -6.46 7.61 -8.28
CA LEU A 95 -5.61 8.29 -7.31
C LEU A 95 -5.32 9.71 -7.76
N ASN A 96 -5.32 10.62 -6.79
CA ASN A 96 -4.86 11.98 -6.97
C ASN A 96 -3.60 12.24 -6.14
N LEU A 97 -2.51 12.50 -6.82
CA LEU A 97 -1.19 12.83 -6.26
C LEU A 97 -0.76 14.27 -6.61
N ILE A 98 -1.64 15.05 -7.24
CA ILE A 98 -1.33 16.40 -7.74
C ILE A 98 -1.75 17.48 -6.74
N GLY A 99 -3.03 17.45 -6.32
CA GLY A 99 -3.54 18.47 -5.40
C GLY A 99 -5.07 18.49 -5.33
N ALA A 100 -5.61 19.15 -4.32
CA ALA A 100 -7.04 19.36 -4.14
C ALA A 100 -7.44 20.80 -4.50
N GLY A 101 -8.61 20.94 -5.11
CA GLY A 101 -9.15 22.19 -5.61
C GLY A 101 -9.06 22.32 -7.13
N ALA A 102 -9.53 23.48 -7.66
CA ALA A 102 -9.58 23.73 -9.10
C ALA A 102 -8.17 23.92 -9.69
N TRP A 103 -7.92 23.29 -10.84
CA TRP A 103 -6.69 23.50 -11.61
C TRP A 103 -6.74 24.83 -12.36
N PRO A 104 -5.60 25.56 -12.48
CA PRO A 104 -4.24 25.27 -11.97
C PRO A 104 -3.98 25.76 -10.52
N GLY A 105 -4.90 26.50 -9.93
CA GLY A 105 -4.77 27.14 -8.62
C GLY A 105 -5.21 26.23 -7.46
N THR A 106 -4.74 24.96 -7.40
CA THR A 106 -5.09 24.03 -6.33
C THR A 106 -4.80 24.62 -4.95
N ALA A 107 -5.79 24.55 -4.05
CA ALA A 107 -5.67 25.04 -2.66
C ALA A 107 -4.65 24.23 -1.86
N THR A 108 -4.52 22.94 -2.15
CA THR A 108 -3.54 22.03 -1.51
C THR A 108 -2.75 21.33 -2.59
N ARG A 109 -1.42 21.40 -2.53
CA ARG A 109 -0.52 20.64 -3.39
C ARG A 109 -0.12 19.34 -2.72
N PHE A 110 -0.12 18.24 -3.49
CA PHE A 110 0.43 16.95 -3.11
C PHE A 110 1.83 16.77 -3.69
N PRO A 111 2.60 15.75 -3.25
CA PRO A 111 4.00 15.56 -3.69
C PRO A 111 4.20 15.38 -5.19
N GLY A 112 3.15 15.03 -5.94
CA GLY A 112 3.21 14.71 -7.36
C GLY A 112 3.17 13.21 -7.61
N SER A 113 2.90 12.86 -8.88
CA SER A 113 2.65 11.45 -9.26
C SER A 113 3.91 10.70 -9.65
N PHE A 114 5.01 11.40 -9.99
CA PHE A 114 6.23 10.76 -10.50
C PHE A 114 5.89 9.71 -11.58
N GLY A 115 6.22 8.44 -11.40
CA GLY A 115 5.84 7.33 -12.28
C GLY A 115 4.65 6.49 -11.81
N SER A 116 3.83 6.99 -10.88
CA SER A 116 2.76 6.23 -10.25
C SER A 116 1.75 5.65 -11.24
N ALA A 117 1.32 6.44 -12.24
CA ALA A 117 0.38 5.99 -13.26
C ALA A 117 0.93 4.81 -14.07
N PHE A 118 2.20 4.90 -14.49
CA PHE A 118 2.86 3.83 -15.22
C PHE A 118 3.01 2.57 -14.37
N MET A 119 3.50 2.70 -13.15
CA MET A 119 3.64 1.57 -12.22
C MET A 119 2.29 0.90 -11.95
N TYR A 120 1.23 1.68 -11.75
CA TYR A 120 -0.12 1.17 -11.50
C TYR A 120 -0.71 0.40 -12.69
N MET A 121 -0.37 0.81 -13.89
CA MET A 121 -0.78 0.14 -15.12
C MET A 121 0.07 -1.09 -15.44
N ALA A 122 1.39 -1.01 -15.23
CA ALA A 122 2.36 -2.02 -15.65
C ALA A 122 2.52 -3.19 -14.66
N CYS A 123 2.36 -2.95 -13.35
CA CYS A 123 2.47 -4.01 -12.34
C CYS A 123 1.18 -4.82 -12.28
N PRO A 124 1.26 -6.17 -12.29
CA PRO A 124 0.06 -7.03 -12.27
C PRO A 124 -0.75 -6.89 -10.99
N ARG A 125 -0.11 -6.56 -9.87
CA ARG A 125 -0.76 -6.35 -8.58
C ARG A 125 -0.35 -5.01 -7.99
N THR A 126 -1.32 -4.26 -7.47
CA THR A 126 -1.07 -3.05 -6.70
C THR A 126 -1.90 -3.09 -5.42
N ILE A 127 -1.28 -2.94 -4.27
CA ILE A 127 -1.98 -2.72 -3.01
C ILE A 127 -2.00 -1.21 -2.76
N LEU A 128 -3.20 -0.64 -2.70
CA LEU A 128 -3.39 0.73 -2.30
C LEU A 128 -3.30 0.81 -0.78
N PHE A 129 -2.56 1.77 -0.28
CA PHE A 129 -2.39 1.98 1.15
C PHE A 129 -2.50 3.46 1.50
N ARG A 130 -3.37 3.75 2.46
CA ARG A 130 -3.48 5.07 3.07
C ARG A 130 -3.95 4.92 4.51
N GLU A 131 -3.10 5.27 5.48
CA GLU A 131 -3.44 5.16 6.90
C GLU A 131 -4.67 5.99 7.27
N GLU A 132 -4.73 7.23 6.77
CA GLU A 132 -5.89 8.09 7.00
C GLU A 132 -7.12 7.58 6.26
N HIS A 133 -8.20 7.31 7.01
CA HIS A 133 -9.52 6.95 6.49
C HIS A 133 -10.50 8.07 6.84
N SER A 134 -10.73 8.96 5.90
CA SER A 134 -11.63 10.10 6.08
C SER A 134 -12.24 10.54 4.73
N PRO A 135 -13.37 11.27 4.73
CA PRO A 135 -13.97 11.80 3.50
C PRO A 135 -13.06 12.81 2.75
N ARG A 136 -12.01 13.31 3.40
CA ARG A 136 -10.99 14.15 2.76
C ARG A 136 -10.07 13.35 1.84
N VAL A 137 -9.80 12.10 2.18
CA VAL A 137 -8.93 11.19 1.42
C VAL A 137 -9.76 10.28 0.53
N LEU A 138 -10.80 9.66 1.08
CA LEU A 138 -11.71 8.76 0.37
C LEU A 138 -12.88 9.59 -0.16
N VAL A 139 -12.69 10.16 -1.35
CA VAL A 139 -13.61 11.16 -1.93
C VAL A 139 -14.61 10.53 -2.91
N PRO A 140 -15.80 11.14 -3.16
CA PRO A 140 -16.73 10.65 -4.17
C PRO A 140 -16.11 10.59 -5.57
N LYS A 141 -15.24 11.56 -5.89
CA LYS A 141 -14.45 11.65 -7.12
C LYS A 141 -13.19 12.45 -6.84
N VAL A 142 -12.05 11.95 -7.30
CA VAL A 142 -10.79 12.67 -7.17
C VAL A 142 -10.79 13.98 -7.96
N ALA A 143 -10.19 15.03 -7.41
CA ALA A 143 -10.12 16.32 -8.10
C ALA A 143 -9.32 16.24 -9.42
N HIS A 144 -8.30 15.39 -9.45
CA HIS A 144 -7.47 15.13 -10.63
C HIS A 144 -7.11 13.64 -10.66
N ILE A 145 -7.32 12.97 -11.79
CA ILE A 145 -6.86 11.59 -11.98
C ILE A 145 -5.38 11.62 -12.39
N SER A 146 -4.48 11.40 -11.44
CA SER A 146 -3.05 11.30 -11.68
C SER A 146 -2.57 9.86 -11.91
N ALA A 147 -3.34 8.87 -11.42
CA ALA A 147 -3.13 7.46 -11.68
C ALA A 147 -4.50 6.78 -11.75
N PRO A 148 -4.99 6.40 -12.94
CA PRO A 148 -6.32 5.82 -13.12
C PRO A 148 -6.39 4.39 -12.57
N GLY A 149 -7.48 4.04 -11.89
CA GLY A 149 -7.72 2.68 -11.35
C GLY A 149 -8.07 1.67 -12.44
N ILE A 150 -8.75 2.13 -13.49
CA ILE A 150 -9.11 1.35 -14.68
C ILE A 150 -8.64 2.08 -15.94
N SER A 151 -8.65 1.41 -17.07
CA SER A 151 -8.32 1.98 -18.38
C SER A 151 -9.50 1.90 -19.31
N ALA A 152 -9.58 2.82 -20.29
CA ALA A 152 -10.58 2.76 -21.34
C ALA A 152 -10.41 1.47 -22.18
N PRO A 153 -11.49 0.97 -22.84
CA PRO A 153 -11.39 -0.17 -23.74
C PRO A 153 -10.30 0.04 -24.81
N GLY A 154 -9.52 -0.99 -25.07
CA GLY A 154 -8.41 -0.95 -26.04
C GLY A 154 -7.11 -0.37 -25.52
N VAL A 155 -7.07 0.21 -24.33
CA VAL A 155 -5.85 0.66 -23.68
C VAL A 155 -5.22 -0.50 -22.92
N TRP A 156 -3.97 -0.82 -23.28
CA TRP A 156 -3.23 -1.90 -22.59
C TRP A 156 -3.05 -1.57 -21.10
N ARG A 157 -3.34 -2.56 -20.27
CA ARG A 157 -3.11 -2.53 -18.82
C ARG A 157 -2.85 -3.95 -18.34
N ARG A 158 -1.82 -4.12 -17.52
CA ARG A 158 -1.45 -5.43 -17.01
C ARG A 158 -2.13 -5.75 -15.69
N GLY A 159 -2.31 -4.76 -14.83
CA GLY A 159 -2.84 -4.97 -13.48
C GLY A 159 -3.73 -3.86 -12.98
N HIS A 160 -4.29 -4.12 -11.81
CA HIS A 160 -5.23 -3.25 -11.11
C HIS A 160 -4.92 -3.19 -9.61
N ALA A 161 -5.66 -2.36 -8.87
CA ALA A 161 -5.69 -2.48 -7.42
C ALA A 161 -6.19 -3.90 -7.04
N GLN A 162 -5.45 -4.55 -6.16
CA GLN A 162 -5.89 -5.79 -5.50
C GLN A 162 -6.78 -5.45 -4.30
N ALA A 163 -6.34 -4.47 -3.52
CA ALA A 163 -6.99 -4.03 -2.30
C ALA A 163 -6.63 -2.58 -1.99
N LEU A 164 -7.45 -1.96 -1.15
CA LEU A 164 -7.12 -0.72 -0.45
C LEU A 164 -7.13 -1.02 1.06
N VAL A 165 -6.00 -0.82 1.70
CA VAL A 165 -5.84 -0.90 3.15
C VAL A 165 -5.81 0.50 3.72
N THR A 166 -6.66 0.75 4.70
CA THR A 166 -6.70 2.02 5.44
C THR A 166 -6.48 1.79 6.92
N GLY A 167 -6.46 2.83 7.74
CA GLY A 167 -6.41 2.70 9.19
C GLY A 167 -7.67 2.13 9.84
N LYS A 168 -8.74 1.86 9.06
CA LYS A 168 -10.04 1.40 9.57
C LYS A 168 -10.53 0.08 8.97
N CYS A 169 -10.11 -0.26 7.76
CA CYS A 169 -10.65 -1.43 7.05
C CYS A 169 -9.75 -1.88 5.89
N VAL A 170 -10.11 -3.03 5.32
CA VAL A 170 -9.60 -3.53 4.05
C VAL A 170 -10.74 -3.59 3.06
N PHE A 171 -10.54 -3.00 1.89
CA PHE A 171 -11.41 -3.14 0.72
C PHE A 171 -10.75 -4.01 -0.33
N ARG A 172 -11.52 -4.84 -1.03
CA ARG A 172 -11.14 -5.51 -2.29
C ARG A 172 -11.61 -4.70 -3.46
N PHE A 173 -10.83 -4.68 -4.52
CA PHE A 173 -11.22 -3.99 -5.75
C PHE A 173 -11.62 -5.01 -6.83
N ASP A 174 -12.80 -4.82 -7.39
CA ASP A 174 -13.26 -5.55 -8.58
C ASP A 174 -13.07 -4.68 -9.83
N PRO A 175 -12.04 -4.97 -10.65
CA PRO A 175 -11.76 -4.17 -11.83
C PRO A 175 -12.83 -4.31 -12.93
N SER A 176 -13.59 -5.40 -12.94
CA SER A 176 -14.67 -5.62 -13.92
C SER A 176 -15.87 -4.71 -13.69
N ARG A 177 -16.09 -4.34 -12.43
CA ARG A 177 -17.16 -3.45 -11.97
C ARG A 177 -16.64 -2.05 -11.62
N ALA A 178 -15.32 -1.84 -11.68
CA ALA A 178 -14.64 -0.62 -11.22
C ALA A 178 -15.11 -0.19 -9.81
N ARG A 179 -15.13 -1.13 -8.86
CA ARG A 179 -15.78 -0.92 -7.57
C ARG A 179 -15.06 -1.63 -6.43
N PHE A 180 -15.06 -0.98 -5.26
CA PHE A 180 -14.61 -1.59 -4.02
C PHE A 180 -15.74 -2.38 -3.34
N ALA A 181 -15.35 -3.49 -2.69
CA ALA A 181 -16.16 -4.23 -1.74
C ALA A 181 -15.44 -4.26 -0.38
N LEU A 182 -16.18 -4.04 0.70
CA LEU A 182 -15.63 -4.12 2.05
C LEU A 182 -15.35 -5.58 2.41
N GLU A 183 -14.07 -5.90 2.66
CA GLU A 183 -13.65 -7.25 3.04
C GLU A 183 -13.66 -7.42 4.56
N SER A 184 -13.04 -6.50 5.28
CA SER A 184 -12.95 -6.57 6.72
C SER A 184 -12.87 -5.20 7.36
N VAL A 185 -13.32 -5.10 8.61
CA VAL A 185 -13.17 -3.92 9.45
C VAL A 185 -12.09 -4.17 10.51
N HIS A 186 -11.35 -3.13 10.87
CA HIS A 186 -10.34 -3.25 11.93
C HIS A 186 -10.98 -3.27 13.32
N PRO A 187 -10.31 -3.82 14.34
CA PRO A 187 -10.84 -3.88 15.70
C PRO A 187 -11.35 -2.52 16.19
N GLY A 188 -12.58 -2.52 16.68
CA GLY A 188 -13.26 -1.30 17.16
C GLY A 188 -13.98 -0.47 16.09
N GLU A 189 -13.90 -0.86 14.83
CA GLU A 189 -14.66 -0.24 13.74
C GLU A 189 -15.91 -1.05 13.38
N SER A 190 -16.87 -0.40 12.74
CA SER A 190 -18.09 -1.04 12.23
C SER A 190 -18.35 -0.67 10.78
N VAL A 191 -19.21 -1.41 10.10
CA VAL A 191 -19.63 -1.11 8.71
C VAL A 191 -20.23 0.29 8.62
N GLU A 192 -20.99 0.71 9.63
CA GLU A 192 -21.59 2.05 9.73
C GLU A 192 -20.52 3.13 9.86
N SER A 193 -19.49 2.88 10.70
CA SER A 193 -18.33 3.78 10.82
C SER A 193 -17.59 3.93 9.50
N ILE A 194 -17.37 2.82 8.78
CA ILE A 194 -16.73 2.85 7.45
C ILE A 194 -17.57 3.65 6.46
N ARG A 195 -18.90 3.42 6.40
CA ARG A 195 -19.80 4.17 5.51
C ARG A 195 -19.79 5.67 5.80
N ALA A 196 -19.83 6.06 7.07
CA ALA A 196 -19.83 7.47 7.48
C ALA A 196 -18.54 8.22 7.14
N ASN A 197 -17.41 7.48 7.01
CA ASN A 197 -16.09 8.05 6.75
C ASN A 197 -15.56 7.82 5.33
N THR A 198 -16.35 7.20 4.44
CA THR A 198 -15.98 6.94 3.04
C THR A 198 -16.86 7.79 2.10
N GLY A 199 -16.22 8.61 1.27
CA GLY A 199 -16.95 9.51 0.35
C GLY A 199 -17.51 8.81 -0.89
N PHE A 200 -17.12 7.58 -1.19
CA PHE A 200 -17.62 6.81 -2.33
C PHE A 200 -18.49 5.63 -1.90
N ALA A 201 -19.31 5.16 -2.82
CA ALA A 201 -20.13 3.96 -2.61
C ALA A 201 -19.29 2.69 -2.79
N PHE A 202 -19.45 1.72 -1.90
CA PHE A 202 -18.82 0.40 -1.96
C PHE A 202 -19.83 -0.70 -1.64
N ASP A 203 -19.53 -1.92 -2.06
CA ASP A 203 -20.34 -3.09 -1.76
C ASP A 203 -19.98 -3.64 -0.37
N VAL A 204 -20.97 -4.22 0.27
CA VAL A 204 -20.82 -4.93 1.54
C VAL A 204 -21.43 -6.32 1.36
N GLY A 205 -20.62 -7.34 1.53
CA GLY A 205 -21.09 -8.72 1.49
C GLY A 205 -21.90 -9.10 2.74
N ASP A 206 -22.52 -10.26 2.70
CA ASP A 206 -23.35 -10.77 3.82
C ASP A 206 -22.53 -11.00 5.09
N GLN A 207 -21.23 -11.24 4.95
CA GLN A 207 -20.31 -11.45 6.07
C GLN A 207 -19.08 -10.56 5.92
N VAL A 208 -19.06 -9.47 6.67
CA VAL A 208 -17.85 -8.67 6.90
C VAL A 208 -17.24 -9.12 8.21
N HIS A 209 -16.00 -9.61 8.15
CA HIS A 209 -15.30 -10.07 9.35
C HIS A 209 -14.41 -8.97 9.95
N GLU A 210 -14.01 -9.16 11.20
CA GLU A 210 -12.98 -8.33 11.79
C GLU A 210 -11.60 -8.76 11.25
N THR A 211 -10.78 -7.78 10.89
CA THR A 211 -9.42 -8.07 10.40
C THR A 211 -8.61 -8.71 11.51
N ALA A 212 -8.05 -9.89 11.24
CA ALA A 212 -7.31 -10.65 12.24
C ALA A 212 -6.06 -9.88 12.73
N PRO A 213 -5.81 -9.79 14.03
CA PRO A 213 -4.62 -9.16 14.58
C PRO A 213 -3.35 -9.92 14.22
N PRO A 214 -2.15 -9.31 14.34
CA PRO A 214 -0.90 -10.03 14.23
C PRO A 214 -0.78 -11.09 15.32
N THR A 215 -0.30 -12.27 14.94
CA THR A 215 0.01 -13.35 15.88
C THR A 215 1.22 -12.97 16.75
N GLU A 216 1.43 -13.68 17.86
CA GLU A 216 2.61 -13.47 18.70
C GLU A 216 3.92 -13.72 17.93
N ALA A 217 3.94 -14.75 17.05
CA ALA A 217 5.08 -15.03 16.18
C ALA A 217 5.35 -13.88 15.19
N GLU A 218 4.31 -13.31 14.57
CA GLU A 218 4.46 -12.14 13.69
C GLU A 218 5.00 -10.94 14.47
N ARG A 219 4.50 -10.68 15.67
CA ARG A 219 4.97 -9.58 16.53
C ARG A 219 6.43 -9.75 16.95
N ALA A 220 6.85 -10.98 17.29
CA ALA A 220 8.24 -11.28 17.57
C ALA A 220 9.14 -10.99 16.36
N LEU A 221 8.74 -11.40 15.15
CA LEU A 221 9.46 -11.09 13.93
C LEU A 221 9.53 -9.59 13.65
N LEU A 222 8.42 -8.86 13.85
CA LEU A 222 8.34 -7.41 13.62
C LEU A 222 9.30 -6.64 14.53
N ARG A 223 9.33 -6.97 15.81
CA ARG A 223 10.15 -6.28 16.83
C ARG A 223 11.61 -6.72 16.86
N GLY A 224 11.95 -7.80 16.18
CA GLY A 224 13.29 -8.34 16.02
C GLY A 224 13.81 -8.16 14.59
N PRO A 225 13.90 -9.23 13.80
CA PRO A 225 14.62 -9.21 12.51
C PRO A 225 14.01 -8.24 11.48
N VAL A 226 12.71 -7.97 11.50
CA VAL A 226 12.10 -6.96 10.61
C VAL A 226 12.56 -5.56 10.99
N ALA A 227 12.51 -5.21 12.30
CA ALA A 227 12.98 -3.92 12.77
C ALA A 227 14.45 -3.69 12.40
N ASP A 228 15.31 -4.70 12.55
CA ASP A 228 16.74 -4.63 12.21
C ASP A 228 16.93 -4.35 10.71
N ARG A 229 16.15 -4.96 9.84
CA ARG A 229 16.19 -4.71 8.38
C ARG A 229 15.65 -3.34 7.98
N MET A 230 14.78 -2.75 8.81
CA MET A 230 14.15 -1.46 8.55
C MET A 230 14.99 -0.27 9.05
N LEU A 231 15.89 -0.47 10.02
CA LEU A 231 16.62 0.60 10.72
C LEU A 231 17.38 1.54 9.78
N GLU A 232 18.05 1.00 8.76
CA GLU A 232 18.79 1.82 7.80
C GLU A 232 17.88 2.75 6.99
N THR A 233 16.73 2.21 6.58
CA THR A 233 15.85 2.90 5.64
C THR A 233 14.84 3.82 6.34
N TYR A 234 14.34 3.38 7.51
CA TYR A 234 13.26 4.04 8.25
C TYR A 234 13.55 4.13 9.76
N PRO A 235 14.66 4.78 10.19
CA PRO A 235 15.08 4.79 11.59
C PRO A 235 14.04 5.41 12.53
N GLU A 236 13.38 6.50 12.13
CA GLU A 236 12.34 7.15 12.95
C GLU A 236 11.11 6.27 13.14
N PHE A 237 10.71 5.56 12.08
CA PHE A 237 9.63 4.60 12.16
C PHE A 237 9.96 3.45 13.13
N CYS A 238 11.16 2.89 13.04
CA CYS A 238 11.61 1.81 13.92
C CYS A 238 11.67 2.25 15.37
N ALA A 239 12.17 3.45 15.65
CA ALA A 239 12.20 4.00 17.01
C ALA A 239 10.78 4.16 17.58
N ARG A 240 9.86 4.73 16.80
CA ARG A 240 8.49 4.99 17.21
C ARG A 240 7.65 3.72 17.38
N VAL A 241 7.74 2.79 16.43
CA VAL A 241 6.83 1.63 16.36
C VAL A 241 7.39 0.41 17.07
N PHE A 242 8.69 0.14 16.91
CA PHE A 242 9.32 -1.05 17.44
C PHE A 242 10.20 -0.80 18.68
N GLY A 243 10.40 0.48 19.07
CA GLY A 243 11.32 0.86 20.13
C GLY A 243 12.80 0.56 19.81
N ARG A 244 13.14 0.45 18.50
CA ARG A 244 14.51 0.12 18.04
C ARG A 244 15.21 1.35 17.51
N THR A 245 16.45 1.54 17.95
CA THR A 245 17.31 2.64 17.50
C THR A 245 18.59 2.12 16.87
N THR A 246 19.26 2.97 16.11
CA THR A 246 20.59 2.62 15.50
C THR A 246 21.65 2.32 16.53
N LYS A 247 21.51 2.77 17.78
CA LYS A 247 22.42 2.47 18.88
C LYS A 247 22.34 1.01 19.32
N ASP A 248 21.17 0.41 19.22
CA ASP A 248 20.91 -0.98 19.58
C ASP A 248 21.53 -1.98 18.60
N HIS A 249 21.95 -1.51 17.43
CA HIS A 249 22.52 -2.35 16.37
C HIS A 249 24.05 -2.31 16.31
N ALA A 250 24.68 -1.43 17.09
CA ALA A 250 26.14 -1.24 17.15
C ALA A 250 26.80 -1.97 18.34
N ALA A 251 26.03 -2.70 19.12
CA ALA A 251 26.45 -3.53 20.24
C ALA A 251 26.34 -5.01 19.88
#